data_116ec416a353031afb5aa4f0244823d7
#
_entry.id   116ec416a353031afb5aa4f0244823d7
#
_cell.length_a   1.000
_cell.length_b   1.000
_cell.length_c   1.000
_cell.angle_alpha   90.00
_cell.angle_beta   90.00
_cell.angle_gamma   90.00
#
_symmetry.space_group_name_H-M   'P 1'
#
loop_
_entity.id
_entity.type
_entity.pdbx_description
1 polymer ?
#
loop_
_entity_poly.entity_id
_entity_poly.type
_entity_poly.pdbx_seq_one_letter_code
_entity_poly.pdbx_strand_id
1 'polypeptide(L)'
;ADVKQIVYLGGIANDKKASQHLASRAQVGTELAATGVPTMELRAGIIIGAGSASFEMVRHLTHRLPIMTTPKWISNLTHPIGIRDVLWYLVNAAQLERPVSGVFDIGGPDVMKYSEMMQIFAKVSGLRKRIIVKIPVLTPRLASLWIGLVTPLPSALARPLVHSLISEVVADPEKSIDAVI
;
A
#
# COMPACT_ATOMS: atom_id res chain seq x y z
N ALA A 1 14.60 -28.92 -5.90
CA ALA A 1 13.95 -28.64 -4.61
C ALA A 1 12.46 -28.86 -4.79
N ASP A 2 11.84 -29.62 -3.90
CA ASP A 2 10.40 -29.88 -3.94
C ASP A 2 9.69 -28.75 -3.21
N VAL A 3 9.27 -27.71 -3.96
CA VAL A 3 8.57 -26.56 -3.41
C VAL A 3 7.10 -26.91 -3.29
N LYS A 4 6.60 -26.98 -2.07
CA LYS A 4 5.21 -27.36 -1.77
C LYS A 4 4.21 -26.21 -1.97
N GLN A 5 4.63 -24.97 -1.70
CA GLN A 5 3.79 -23.79 -1.81
C GLN A 5 4.65 -22.54 -2.05
N ILE A 6 4.10 -21.59 -2.80
CA ILE A 6 4.63 -20.23 -2.95
C ILE A 6 3.70 -19.29 -2.21
N VAL A 7 4.26 -18.44 -1.35
CA VAL A 7 3.54 -17.31 -0.74
C VAL A 7 4.13 -16.03 -1.28
N TYR A 8 3.30 -15.20 -1.91
CA TYR A 8 3.72 -13.97 -2.58
C TYR A 8 3.01 -12.75 -1.99
N LEU A 9 3.76 -11.73 -1.61
CA LEU A 9 3.20 -10.46 -1.15
C LEU A 9 3.02 -9.52 -2.34
N GLY A 10 1.79 -9.41 -2.82
CA GLY A 10 1.36 -8.52 -3.88
C GLY A 10 0.87 -7.16 -3.37
N GLY A 11 0.25 -6.41 -4.25
CA GLY A 11 -0.41 -5.13 -3.94
C GLY A 11 -1.86 -5.13 -4.39
N ILE A 12 -2.75 -4.51 -3.60
CA ILE A 12 -4.16 -4.35 -3.95
C ILE A 12 -4.27 -3.45 -5.19
N ALA A 13 -4.88 -3.97 -6.23
CA ALA A 13 -5.14 -3.28 -7.49
C ALA A 13 -6.62 -3.49 -7.87
N ASN A 14 -7.51 -2.71 -7.28
CA ASN A 14 -8.96 -2.84 -7.47
C ASN A 14 -9.47 -2.15 -8.75
N ASP A 15 -8.65 -1.36 -9.43
CA ASP A 15 -9.07 -0.58 -10.60
C ASP A 15 -8.37 -1.08 -11.88
N LYS A 16 -9.13 -1.12 -12.99
CA LYS A 16 -8.57 -1.35 -14.35
C LYS A 16 -7.54 -0.29 -14.78
N LYS A 17 -7.46 0.82 -14.03
CA LYS A 17 -6.47 1.89 -14.17
C LYS A 17 -5.30 1.77 -13.19
N ALA A 18 -5.01 0.55 -12.70
CA ALA A 18 -3.89 0.31 -11.81
C ALA A 18 -2.60 0.94 -12.37
N SER A 19 -1.79 1.52 -11.48
CA SER A 19 -0.47 2.04 -11.89
C SER A 19 0.37 0.92 -12.51
N GLN A 20 1.30 1.27 -13.40
CA GLN A 20 2.21 0.30 -14.03
C GLN A 20 2.93 -0.57 -12.98
N HIS A 21 3.25 0.01 -11.83
CA HIS A 21 3.85 -0.70 -10.71
C HIS A 21 2.91 -1.77 -10.10
N LEU A 22 1.63 -1.46 -9.89
CA LEU A 22 0.65 -2.42 -9.40
C LEU A 22 0.32 -3.49 -10.44
N ALA A 23 0.24 -3.10 -11.71
CA ALA A 23 0.04 -4.04 -12.81
C ALA A 23 1.21 -5.06 -12.92
N SER A 24 2.45 -4.60 -12.79
CA SER A 24 3.62 -5.47 -12.77
C SER A 24 3.60 -6.46 -11.59
N ARG A 25 3.17 -6.02 -10.41
CA ARG A 25 3.01 -6.92 -9.25
C ARG A 25 1.93 -7.98 -9.47
N ALA A 26 0.79 -7.59 -10.03
CA ALA A 26 -0.27 -8.52 -10.37
C ALA A 26 0.18 -9.55 -11.42
N GLN A 27 0.99 -9.12 -12.39
CA GLN A 27 1.60 -10.01 -13.38
C GLN A 27 2.51 -11.05 -12.73
N VAL A 28 3.35 -10.65 -11.76
CA VAL A 28 4.19 -11.60 -11.01
C VAL A 28 3.34 -12.66 -10.32
N GLY A 29 2.23 -12.27 -9.67
CA GLY A 29 1.29 -13.23 -9.06
C GLY A 29 0.75 -14.23 -10.08
N THR A 30 0.37 -13.75 -11.27
CA THR A 30 -0.13 -14.60 -12.37
C THR A 30 0.94 -15.58 -12.86
N GLU A 31 2.17 -15.12 -13.07
CA GLU A 31 3.29 -15.95 -13.52
C GLU A 31 3.64 -17.02 -12.49
N LEU A 32 3.64 -16.68 -11.20
CA LEU A 32 3.87 -17.62 -10.13
C LEU A 32 2.77 -18.71 -10.08
N ALA A 33 1.51 -18.31 -10.21
CA ALA A 33 0.40 -19.25 -10.25
C ALA A 33 0.46 -20.19 -11.48
N ALA A 34 1.01 -19.71 -12.60
CA ALA A 34 1.18 -20.51 -13.82
C ALA A 34 2.29 -21.60 -13.72
N THR A 35 3.13 -21.57 -12.68
CA THR A 35 4.20 -22.57 -12.49
C THR A 35 3.68 -23.98 -12.14
N GLY A 36 2.40 -24.12 -11.79
CA GLY A 36 1.81 -25.36 -11.31
C GLY A 36 2.07 -25.66 -9.82
N VAL A 37 2.88 -24.83 -9.14
CA VAL A 37 3.06 -24.90 -7.69
C VAL A 37 1.91 -24.14 -7.02
N PRO A 38 1.25 -24.70 -5.99
CA PRO A 38 0.22 -23.98 -5.24
C PRO A 38 0.72 -22.61 -4.81
N THR A 39 0.03 -21.55 -5.23
CA THR A 39 0.47 -20.16 -5.02
C THR A 39 -0.59 -19.38 -4.27
N MET A 40 -0.21 -18.84 -3.12
CA MET A 40 -1.02 -17.91 -2.33
C MET A 40 -0.49 -16.50 -2.51
N GLU A 41 -1.26 -15.64 -3.15
CA GLU A 41 -0.97 -14.22 -3.27
C GLU A 41 -1.69 -13.44 -2.17
N LEU A 42 -0.94 -12.81 -1.26
CA LEU A 42 -1.45 -11.87 -0.25
C LEU A 42 -1.29 -10.45 -0.78
N ARG A 43 -2.39 -9.73 -0.97
CA ARG A 43 -2.38 -8.36 -1.47
C ARG A 43 -2.59 -7.37 -0.34
N ALA A 44 -1.67 -6.45 -0.17
CA ALA A 44 -1.74 -5.38 0.81
C ALA A 44 -1.82 -4.00 0.16
N GLY A 45 -2.42 -3.06 0.86
CA GLY A 45 -2.35 -1.64 0.54
C GLY A 45 -1.04 -1.01 1.05
N ILE A 46 -1.15 0.08 1.81
CA ILE A 46 0.00 0.71 2.45
C ILE A 46 0.43 -0.11 3.66
N ILE A 47 1.68 -0.56 3.65
CA ILE A 47 2.29 -1.23 4.81
C ILE A 47 2.94 -0.17 5.71
N ILE A 48 2.50 -0.10 6.96
CA ILE A 48 3.04 0.79 7.98
C ILE A 48 4.23 0.12 8.66
N GLY A 49 5.44 0.58 8.34
CA GLY A 49 6.66 0.03 8.91
C GLY A 49 7.91 0.73 8.39
N ALA A 50 9.02 0.55 9.08
CA ALA A 50 10.31 1.09 8.67
C ALA A 50 10.71 0.52 7.29
N GLY A 51 11.19 1.37 6.41
CA GLY A 51 11.61 1.00 5.06
C GLY A 51 10.46 0.89 4.04
N SER A 52 9.20 1.02 4.45
CA SER A 52 8.09 1.14 3.51
C SER A 52 8.12 2.49 2.81
N ALA A 53 8.41 2.50 1.51
CA ALA A 53 8.53 3.75 0.74
C ALA A 53 7.24 4.59 0.78
N SER A 54 6.06 3.97 0.75
CA SER A 54 4.77 4.65 0.87
C SER A 54 4.58 5.30 2.23
N PHE A 55 4.92 4.58 3.31
CA PHE A 55 4.84 5.11 4.66
C PHE A 55 5.89 6.19 4.92
N GLU A 56 7.13 6.01 4.44
CA GLU A 56 8.18 7.01 4.53
C GLU A 56 7.78 8.33 3.84
N MET A 57 7.10 8.26 2.71
CA MET A 57 6.55 9.45 2.05
C MET A 57 5.55 10.18 2.96
N VAL A 58 4.58 9.47 3.53
CA VAL A 58 3.60 10.04 4.48
C VAL A 58 4.32 10.65 5.69
N ARG A 59 5.26 9.93 6.25
CA ARG A 59 6.07 10.35 7.40
C ARG A 59 6.81 11.66 7.12
N HIS A 60 7.58 11.70 6.04
CA HIS A 60 8.37 12.88 5.70
C HIS A 60 7.50 14.10 5.37
N LEU A 61 6.44 13.93 4.58
CA LEU A 61 5.52 15.02 4.25
C LEU A 61 4.87 15.57 5.53
N THR A 62 4.37 14.70 6.40
CA THR A 62 3.72 15.10 7.64
C THR A 62 4.69 15.78 8.61
N HIS A 63 5.92 15.28 8.71
CA HIS A 63 6.92 15.86 9.61
C HIS A 63 7.37 17.26 9.16
N ARG A 64 7.62 17.44 7.85
CA ARG A 64 8.22 18.66 7.31
C ARG A 64 7.23 19.76 7.04
N LEU A 65 5.95 19.43 6.76
CA LEU A 65 4.98 20.40 6.29
C LEU A 65 3.84 20.59 7.30
N PRO A 66 3.83 21.69 8.04
CA PRO A 66 2.70 22.06 8.89
C PRO A 66 1.46 22.45 8.05
N ILE A 67 1.68 22.99 6.85
CA ILE A 67 0.66 23.32 5.85
C ILE A 67 1.01 22.57 4.56
N MET A 68 0.09 21.79 4.05
CA MET A 68 0.27 20.98 2.85
C MET A 68 -0.76 21.34 1.79
N THR A 69 -0.27 21.67 0.60
CA THR A 69 -1.11 21.74 -0.60
C THR A 69 -1.14 20.36 -1.25
N THR A 70 -2.32 19.79 -1.43
CA THR A 70 -2.48 18.41 -1.87
C THR A 70 -3.44 18.29 -3.05
N PRO A 71 -3.25 17.31 -3.93
CA PRO A 71 -4.20 16.98 -4.97
C PRO A 71 -5.50 16.39 -4.39
N LYS A 72 -6.54 16.28 -5.24
CA LYS A 72 -7.84 15.72 -4.84
C LYS A 72 -7.76 14.30 -4.29
N TRP A 73 -6.85 13.47 -4.82
CA TRP A 73 -6.70 12.06 -4.43
C TRP A 73 -6.25 11.85 -2.97
N ILE A 74 -5.82 12.89 -2.26
CA ILE A 74 -5.55 12.80 -0.82
C ILE A 74 -6.79 12.36 0.00
N SER A 75 -7.97 12.44 -0.59
CA SER A 75 -9.23 11.99 0.00
C SER A 75 -9.63 10.57 -0.38
N ASN A 76 -8.84 9.90 -1.24
CA ASN A 76 -9.08 8.51 -1.58
C ASN A 76 -8.92 7.63 -0.35
N LEU A 77 -9.68 6.54 -0.34
CA LEU A 77 -9.61 5.55 0.73
C LEU A 77 -8.39 4.66 0.55
N THR A 78 -7.80 4.30 1.67
CA THR A 78 -6.73 3.31 1.77
C THR A 78 -6.99 2.40 2.97
N HIS A 79 -6.46 1.20 2.90
CA HIS A 79 -6.56 0.19 3.95
C HIS A 79 -5.15 -0.14 4.44
N PRO A 80 -4.59 0.69 5.35
CA PRO A 80 -3.23 0.48 5.85
C PRO A 80 -3.16 -0.77 6.73
N ILE A 81 -2.01 -1.44 6.70
CA ILE A 81 -1.72 -2.62 7.52
C ILE A 81 -0.36 -2.48 8.19
N GLY A 82 -0.22 -2.90 9.44
CA GLY A 82 1.06 -2.92 10.15
C GLY A 82 2.01 -3.97 9.59
N ILE A 83 3.31 -3.65 9.55
CA ILE A 83 4.32 -4.62 9.10
C ILE A 83 4.32 -5.92 9.92
N ARG A 84 4.01 -5.85 11.21
CA ARG A 84 3.94 -7.03 12.08
C ARG A 84 2.80 -7.95 11.67
N ASP A 85 1.65 -7.39 11.29
CA ASP A 85 0.50 -8.15 10.84
C ASP A 85 0.79 -8.79 9.46
N VAL A 86 1.43 -8.06 8.55
CA VAL A 86 1.88 -8.61 7.26
C VAL A 86 2.81 -9.81 7.47
N LEU A 87 3.79 -9.66 8.36
CA LEU A 87 4.72 -10.76 8.68
C LEU A 87 4.00 -11.95 9.31
N TRP A 88 3.03 -11.68 10.18
CA TRP A 88 2.21 -12.72 10.77
C TRP A 88 1.44 -13.51 9.70
N TYR A 89 0.77 -12.83 8.77
CA TYR A 89 0.09 -13.47 7.65
C TYR A 89 1.04 -14.29 6.78
N LEU A 90 2.20 -13.74 6.42
CA LEU A 90 3.19 -14.44 5.58
C LEU A 90 3.71 -15.72 6.25
N VAL A 91 4.01 -15.66 7.54
CA VAL A 91 4.51 -16.81 8.29
C VAL A 91 3.44 -17.88 8.42
N ASN A 92 2.21 -17.52 8.80
CA ASN A 92 1.12 -18.49 8.95
C ASN A 92 0.73 -19.07 7.60
N ALA A 93 0.70 -18.29 6.52
CA ALA A 93 0.46 -18.79 5.17
C ALA A 93 1.51 -19.82 4.74
N ALA A 94 2.79 -19.60 5.09
CA ALA A 94 3.87 -20.52 4.76
C ALA A 94 3.87 -21.80 5.61
N GLN A 95 3.18 -21.80 6.76
CA GLN A 95 3.10 -22.92 7.70
C GLN A 95 1.82 -23.74 7.58
N LEU A 96 0.95 -23.43 6.62
CA LEU A 96 -0.29 -24.19 6.41
C LEU A 96 0.04 -25.69 6.16
N GLU A 97 -0.66 -26.57 6.86
CA GLU A 97 -0.49 -28.03 6.68
C GLU A 97 -0.85 -28.49 5.28
N ARG A 98 -1.82 -27.82 4.66
CA ARG A 98 -2.26 -28.08 3.29
C ARG A 98 -2.04 -26.84 2.43
N PRO A 99 -1.36 -27.00 1.28
CA PRO A 99 -1.19 -25.89 0.35
C PRO A 99 -2.52 -25.31 -0.12
N VAL A 100 -2.63 -23.99 -0.12
CA VAL A 100 -3.81 -23.25 -0.58
C VAL A 100 -3.39 -22.34 -1.73
N SER A 101 -4.14 -22.39 -2.83
CA SER A 101 -3.97 -21.47 -3.95
C SER A 101 -5.06 -20.44 -3.96
N GLY A 102 -4.70 -19.20 -4.23
CA GLY A 102 -5.68 -18.11 -4.34
C GLY A 102 -5.06 -16.73 -4.18
N VAL A 103 -5.91 -15.74 -4.35
CA VAL A 103 -5.58 -14.33 -4.18
C VAL A 103 -6.40 -13.80 -3.02
N PHE A 104 -5.73 -13.31 -2.01
CA PHE A 104 -6.34 -12.82 -0.77
C PHE A 104 -5.89 -11.40 -0.48
N ASP A 105 -6.82 -10.56 -0.08
CA ASP A 105 -6.55 -9.20 0.34
C ASP A 105 -6.37 -9.14 1.86
N ILE A 106 -5.32 -8.45 2.31
CA ILE A 106 -5.02 -8.24 3.72
C ILE A 106 -5.02 -6.74 4.04
N GLY A 107 -5.60 -6.38 5.17
CA GLY A 107 -5.69 -4.99 5.65
C GLY A 107 -5.62 -4.93 7.17
N GLY A 108 -5.40 -3.75 7.70
CA GLY A 108 -5.54 -3.49 9.13
C GLY A 108 -7.03 -3.36 9.53
N PRO A 109 -7.31 -2.95 10.78
CA PRO A 109 -8.69 -2.86 11.25
C PRO A 109 -9.48 -1.68 10.64
N ASP A 110 -8.79 -0.67 10.12
CA ASP A 110 -9.42 0.59 9.73
C ASP A 110 -9.19 0.93 8.26
N VAL A 111 -10.27 1.28 7.56
CA VAL A 111 -10.23 1.95 6.26
C VAL A 111 -10.30 3.45 6.49
N MET A 112 -9.38 4.21 5.92
CA MET A 112 -9.28 5.65 6.14
C MET A 112 -8.79 6.40 4.90
N LYS A 113 -8.95 7.73 4.89
CA LYS A 113 -8.37 8.58 3.85
C LYS A 113 -6.88 8.79 4.10
N TYR A 114 -6.11 9.02 3.02
CA TYR A 114 -4.69 9.39 3.16
C TYR A 114 -4.50 10.63 4.06
N SER A 115 -5.41 11.61 3.97
CA SER A 115 -5.39 12.79 4.84
C SER A 115 -5.60 12.46 6.32
N GLU A 116 -6.44 11.48 6.62
CA GLU A 116 -6.68 11.00 7.99
C GLU A 116 -5.45 10.26 8.54
N MET A 117 -4.84 9.40 7.73
CA MET A 117 -3.60 8.72 8.10
C MET A 117 -2.48 9.71 8.44
N MET A 118 -2.34 10.81 7.67
CA MET A 118 -1.38 11.88 7.98
C MET A 118 -1.70 12.58 9.32
N GLN A 119 -2.98 12.82 9.62
CA GLN A 119 -3.38 13.43 10.89
C GLN A 119 -3.13 12.49 12.08
N ILE A 120 -3.41 11.19 11.91
CA ILE A 120 -3.13 10.17 12.94
C ILE A 120 -1.62 10.12 13.19
N PHE A 121 -0.80 10.06 12.12
CA PHE A 121 0.65 10.09 12.24
C PHE A 121 1.14 11.35 12.97
N ALA A 122 0.62 12.52 12.62
CA ALA A 122 0.98 13.77 13.27
C ALA A 122 0.67 13.71 14.78
N LYS A 123 -0.53 13.24 15.15
CA LYS A 123 -0.96 13.09 16.55
C LYS A 123 -0.04 12.13 17.32
N VAL A 124 0.23 10.95 16.78
CA VAL A 124 1.08 9.93 17.43
C VAL A 124 2.54 10.41 17.58
N SER A 125 3.00 11.22 16.60
CA SER A 125 4.36 11.80 16.62
C SER A 125 4.48 13.08 17.47
N GLY A 126 3.45 13.49 18.21
CA GLY A 126 3.46 14.70 19.03
C GLY A 126 3.46 16.00 18.22
N LEU A 127 3.11 15.94 16.95
CA LEU A 127 3.07 17.10 16.08
C LEU A 127 1.70 17.79 16.16
N ARG A 128 1.68 19.11 15.89
CA ARG A 128 0.42 19.85 15.76
C ARG A 128 -0.41 19.32 14.58
N LYS A 129 -1.72 19.47 14.62
CA LYS A 129 -2.63 19.16 13.52
C LYS A 129 -2.15 19.81 12.21
N ARG A 130 -2.10 19.05 11.12
CA ARG A 130 -1.66 19.52 9.81
C ARG A 130 -2.80 20.22 9.08
N ILE A 131 -2.51 21.35 8.45
CA ILE A 131 -3.46 22.07 7.59
C ILE A 131 -3.31 21.49 6.19
N ILE A 132 -4.34 20.79 5.70
CA ILE A 132 -4.35 20.15 4.38
C ILE A 132 -5.29 20.94 3.48
N VAL A 133 -4.72 21.63 2.48
CA VAL A 133 -5.46 22.42 1.48
C VAL A 133 -5.48 21.65 0.15
N LYS A 134 -6.68 21.32 -0.32
CA LYS A 134 -6.86 20.59 -1.59
C LYS A 134 -6.79 21.57 -2.75
N ILE A 135 -5.89 21.33 -3.70
CA ILE A 135 -5.75 22.11 -4.92
C ILE A 135 -6.20 21.28 -6.12
N PRO A 136 -7.24 21.70 -6.87
CA PRO A 136 -7.81 20.88 -7.95
C PRO A 136 -6.87 20.73 -9.17
N VAL A 137 -5.88 21.61 -9.32
CA VAL A 137 -5.01 21.73 -10.51
C VAL A 137 -3.68 20.99 -10.35
N LEU A 138 -3.40 20.37 -9.19
CA LEU A 138 -2.13 19.68 -8.97
C LEU A 138 -2.12 18.34 -9.73
N THR A 139 -1.44 18.33 -10.87
CA THR A 139 -1.28 17.10 -11.65
C THR A 139 -0.37 16.09 -10.94
N PRO A 140 -0.49 14.77 -11.18
CA PRO A 140 0.38 13.77 -10.58
C PRO A 140 1.87 14.03 -10.84
N ARG A 141 2.20 14.60 -12.01
CA ARG A 141 3.58 14.95 -12.38
C ARG A 141 4.13 16.09 -11.50
N LEU A 142 3.36 17.14 -11.30
CA LEU A 142 3.74 18.26 -10.42
C LEU A 142 3.82 17.80 -8.96
N ALA A 143 2.86 16.99 -8.52
CA ALA A 143 2.88 16.40 -7.18
C ALA A 143 4.14 15.55 -6.94
N SER A 144 4.55 14.72 -7.90
CA SER A 144 5.74 13.88 -7.75
C SER A 144 7.05 14.68 -7.70
N LEU A 145 7.15 15.77 -8.46
CA LEU A 145 8.32 16.67 -8.40
C LEU A 145 8.41 17.36 -7.05
N TRP A 146 7.29 17.86 -6.55
CA TRP A 146 7.22 18.52 -5.25
C TRP A 146 7.53 17.55 -4.09
N ILE A 147 7.01 16.32 -4.14
CA ILE A 147 7.33 15.28 -3.16
C ILE A 147 8.82 14.96 -3.18
N GLY A 148 9.44 14.84 -4.35
CA GLY A 148 10.89 14.62 -4.48
C GLY A 148 11.74 15.76 -3.92
N LEU A 149 11.23 16.99 -3.90
CA LEU A 149 11.90 18.14 -3.28
C LEU A 149 11.79 18.12 -1.74
N VAL A 150 10.65 17.69 -1.23
CA VAL A 150 10.33 17.73 0.22
C VAL A 150 10.75 16.45 0.94
N THR A 151 10.88 15.33 0.24
CA THR A 151 11.23 14.04 0.84
C THR A 151 12.60 13.57 0.33
N PRO A 152 13.36 12.78 1.10
CA PRO A 152 14.61 12.18 0.65
C PRO A 152 14.39 10.99 -0.30
N LEU A 153 13.15 10.77 -0.75
CA LEU A 153 12.84 9.67 -1.66
C LEU A 153 13.32 9.99 -3.08
N PRO A 154 14.05 9.08 -3.72
CA PRO A 154 14.42 9.23 -5.13
C PRO A 154 13.17 9.45 -6.00
N SER A 155 13.25 10.39 -6.95
CA SER A 155 12.11 10.70 -7.84
C SER A 155 11.63 9.49 -8.65
N ALA A 156 12.52 8.53 -8.90
CA ALA A 156 12.19 7.26 -9.55
C ALA A 156 11.21 6.41 -8.72
N LEU A 157 11.26 6.49 -7.39
CA LEU A 157 10.32 5.82 -6.49
C LEU A 157 9.08 6.67 -6.21
N ALA A 158 9.23 8.00 -6.11
CA ALA A 158 8.12 8.90 -5.79
C ALA A 158 7.02 8.87 -6.88
N ARG A 159 7.38 8.80 -8.17
CA ARG A 159 6.40 8.77 -9.27
C ARG A 159 5.44 7.57 -9.23
N PRO A 160 5.92 6.31 -9.20
CA PRO A 160 5.05 5.14 -9.11
C PRO A 160 4.16 5.17 -7.86
N LEU A 161 4.70 5.63 -6.72
CA LEU A 161 3.94 5.74 -5.47
C LEU A 161 2.81 6.77 -5.58
N VAL A 162 3.08 7.95 -6.12
CA VAL A 162 2.03 8.97 -6.35
C VAL A 162 0.96 8.44 -7.30
N HIS A 163 1.34 7.72 -8.35
CA HIS A 163 0.36 7.10 -9.25
C HIS A 163 -0.49 6.04 -8.56
N SER A 164 0.05 5.30 -7.61
CA SER A 164 -0.71 4.31 -6.82
C SER A 164 -1.71 4.97 -5.86
N LEU A 165 -1.48 6.22 -5.45
CA LEU A 165 -2.40 6.97 -4.57
C LEU A 165 -3.64 7.52 -5.31
N ILE A 166 -3.63 7.53 -6.65
CA ILE A 166 -4.73 8.07 -7.46
C ILE A 166 -5.96 7.18 -7.38
N SER A 167 -5.78 5.88 -7.22
CA SER A 167 -6.85 4.90 -7.05
C SER A 167 -7.09 4.60 -5.57
N GLU A 168 -8.30 4.21 -5.24
CA GLU A 168 -8.60 3.69 -3.91
C GLU A 168 -7.98 2.30 -3.73
N VAL A 169 -7.38 2.07 -2.57
CA VAL A 169 -6.67 0.84 -2.25
C VAL A 169 -7.26 0.27 -0.96
N VAL A 170 -8.36 -0.44 -1.09
CA VAL A 170 -9.11 -1.06 0.01
C VAL A 170 -9.18 -2.55 -0.23
N ALA A 171 -8.93 -3.35 0.81
CA ALA A 171 -9.06 -4.80 0.78
C ALA A 171 -10.53 -5.18 0.50
N ASP A 172 -10.72 -6.16 -0.38
CA ASP A 172 -12.02 -6.69 -0.72
C ASP A 172 -12.43 -7.72 0.35
N PRO A 173 -13.52 -7.51 1.09
CA PRO A 173 -13.95 -8.44 2.12
C PRO A 173 -14.24 -9.85 1.59
N GLU A 174 -14.65 -9.97 0.31
CA GLU A 174 -14.90 -11.28 -0.33
C GLU A 174 -13.60 -12.06 -0.59
N LYS A 175 -12.45 -11.38 -0.55
CA LYS A 175 -11.11 -11.97 -0.69
C LYS A 175 -10.35 -12.01 0.62
N SER A 176 -11.04 -11.88 1.77
CA SER A 176 -10.37 -11.97 3.06
C SER A 176 -9.71 -13.33 3.26
N ILE A 177 -8.53 -13.32 3.82
CA ILE A 177 -7.80 -14.54 4.19
C ILE A 177 -8.29 -15.14 5.52
N ASP A 178 -9.09 -14.43 6.30
CA ASP A 178 -9.49 -14.80 7.66
C ASP A 178 -10.23 -16.15 7.76
N ALA A 179 -10.74 -16.66 6.62
CA ALA A 179 -11.33 -18.01 6.56
C ALA A 179 -10.28 -19.12 6.36
N VAL A 180 -9.02 -18.78 6.12
CA VAL A 180 -7.93 -19.69 5.78
C VAL A 180 -6.86 -19.73 6.87
N ILE A 181 -6.62 -18.59 7.53
CA ILE A 181 -5.60 -18.39 8.58
C ILE A 181 -6.24 -17.89 9.86
#